data_e51cc62582ad521f8887ad026472fd8c
#
_entry.id   e51cc62582ad521f8887ad026472fd8c
#
_cell.length_a   1.000
_cell.length_b   1.000
_cell.length_c   1.000
_cell.angle_alpha   90.00
_cell.angle_beta   90.00
_cell.angle_gamma   90.00
#
_symmetry.space_group_name_H-M   'P 1'
#
loop_
_entity.id
_entity.type
_entity.pdbx_description
1 polymer ?
#
loop_
_entity_poly.entity_id
_entity_poly.type
_entity_poly.pdbx_seq_one_letter_code
_entity_poly.pdbx_strand_id
1 'polypeptide(L)'
;MPVGCACVSAASVSPETRDSDDEALEAYESDLARQDPPASPSTPHPADLNTPTASTLDANLEDRNMASAPAPAPRDPGIDPSSSTRPARDALGFPLVHLDPAGARARARCDALAAKRSPRWDPYRTFDDDAWANLPRPPTGALKTLVRKGVPPDLRPRVWLATSGAYAKRAAAPADYYASLVAAPTDRAVADQIQLDLNRTFPENPRLETGEGTEALRRVLVAYANHDPATGYCQGMNYCAAFAWLVAGDEESAFWLLTCLLQDVCAPGVHARDIHGTMREFKVLHEILRSRLPRLARRLDARGVELVMIASKWLLCFLTESFPPETTARVLDAVFSEGIKVWYRVVIAMLKMNERALMECEQLPDVMRTLDDAFRKMHDRDALMRFAFRRLGTFSRREIAKFRDKVEKEERMGGKKRG
;
A
#
# COMPACT_ATOMS: atom_id res chain seq x y z
N MET A 1 -31.49 19.44 -32.92
CA MET A 1 -30.15 20.03 -33.21
C MET A 1 -29.19 19.42 -32.21
N PRO A 2 -28.17 18.65 -32.60
CA PRO A 2 -27.24 18.05 -31.66
C PRO A 2 -26.19 19.09 -31.24
N VAL A 3 -26.02 19.24 -29.93
CA VAL A 3 -24.98 20.07 -29.31
C VAL A 3 -23.65 19.37 -29.45
N GLY A 4 -22.73 20.01 -30.14
CA GLY A 4 -21.43 19.48 -30.47
C GLY A 4 -20.56 19.26 -29.24
N CYS A 5 -20.05 18.03 -29.11
CA CYS A 5 -19.02 17.65 -28.18
C CYS A 5 -17.70 18.32 -28.56
N ALA A 6 -17.26 19.31 -27.82
CA ALA A 6 -15.95 19.93 -28.01
C ALA A 6 -14.85 18.95 -27.59
N CYS A 7 -14.26 18.29 -28.58
CA CYS A 7 -13.01 17.60 -28.43
C CYS A 7 -11.90 18.60 -28.08
N VAL A 8 -11.45 18.62 -26.83
CA VAL A 8 -10.23 19.34 -26.44
C VAL A 8 -9.06 18.67 -27.16
N SER A 9 -8.56 19.34 -28.20
CA SER A 9 -7.40 18.93 -28.99
C SER A 9 -6.21 18.77 -28.10
N ALA A 10 -5.59 17.57 -28.16
CA ALA A 10 -4.32 17.28 -27.52
C ALA A 10 -3.25 18.22 -28.11
N ALA A 11 -2.83 19.20 -27.34
CA ALA A 11 -1.66 20.01 -27.66
C ALA A 11 -0.43 19.09 -27.76
N SER A 12 0.23 19.11 -28.90
CA SER A 12 1.48 18.41 -29.19
C SER A 12 2.57 18.88 -28.23
N VAL A 13 2.99 18.00 -27.33
CA VAL A 13 4.16 18.19 -26.48
C VAL A 13 5.37 17.74 -27.31
N SER A 14 6.28 18.70 -27.60
CA SER A 14 7.55 18.44 -28.27
C SER A 14 8.39 17.45 -27.47
N PRO A 15 9.12 16.51 -28.12
CA PRO A 15 10.12 15.70 -27.46
C PRO A 15 11.41 16.50 -27.30
N GLU A 16 12.10 16.26 -26.18
CA GLU A 16 13.44 16.75 -25.83
C GLU A 16 13.53 17.93 -24.86
N THR A 17 13.24 17.61 -23.61
CA THR A 17 14.06 18.10 -22.49
C THR A 17 14.37 16.88 -21.62
N ARG A 18 15.65 16.58 -21.36
CA ARG A 18 16.06 15.65 -20.31
C ARG A 18 15.28 16.04 -19.07
N ASP A 19 14.39 15.15 -18.65
CA ASP A 19 13.45 15.43 -17.57
C ASP A 19 14.30 15.57 -16.30
N SER A 20 14.14 16.66 -15.55
CA SER A 20 14.81 16.86 -14.23
C SER A 20 14.62 15.66 -13.28
N ASP A 21 13.76 14.74 -13.66
CA ASP A 21 13.51 13.46 -13.04
C ASP A 21 14.63 12.44 -13.30
N ASP A 22 15.41 12.56 -14.37
CA ASP A 22 16.53 11.66 -14.66
C ASP A 22 17.79 12.06 -13.87
N GLU A 23 18.04 13.36 -13.69
CA GLU A 23 19.14 13.87 -12.84
C GLU A 23 18.97 13.48 -11.38
N ALA A 24 17.72 13.48 -10.87
CA ALA A 24 17.44 13.07 -9.50
C ALA A 24 17.58 11.55 -9.28
N LEU A 25 17.44 10.74 -10.33
CA LEU A 25 17.69 9.29 -10.24
C LEU A 25 19.20 9.00 -10.27
N GLU A 26 19.96 9.70 -11.11
CA GLU A 26 21.44 9.61 -11.13
C GLU A 26 22.03 10.04 -9.78
N ALA A 27 21.47 11.10 -9.16
CA ALA A 27 21.84 11.52 -7.82
C ALA A 27 21.53 10.44 -6.76
N TYR A 28 20.36 9.80 -6.83
CA TYR A 28 19.98 8.72 -5.91
C TYR A 28 20.87 7.47 -6.10
N GLU A 29 21.17 7.08 -7.34
CA GLU A 29 22.07 5.95 -7.63
C GLU A 29 23.50 6.26 -7.15
N SER A 30 23.94 7.50 -7.28
CA SER A 30 25.23 7.97 -6.74
C SER A 30 25.26 7.95 -5.21
N ASP A 31 24.15 8.34 -4.56
CA ASP A 31 24.04 8.31 -3.09
C ASP A 31 23.97 6.87 -2.56
N LEU A 32 23.26 5.97 -3.24
CA LEU A 32 23.25 4.53 -2.90
C LEU A 32 24.65 3.89 -3.05
N ALA A 33 25.42 4.33 -4.04
CA ALA A 33 26.78 3.84 -4.24
C ALA A 33 27.78 4.38 -3.21
N ARG A 34 27.46 5.50 -2.55
CA ARG A 34 28.29 6.16 -1.53
C ARG A 34 27.94 5.82 -0.09
N GLN A 35 26.78 5.16 0.16
CA GLN A 35 26.42 4.76 1.52
C GLN A 35 27.33 3.62 1.96
N ASP A 36 28.19 3.90 2.93
CA ASP A 36 28.92 2.89 3.68
C ASP A 36 27.92 1.95 4.36
N PRO A 37 28.23 0.65 4.47
CA PRO A 37 27.35 -0.30 5.16
C PRO A 37 27.13 0.17 6.60
N PRO A 38 25.89 0.03 7.14
CA PRO A 38 25.65 0.32 8.54
C PRO A 38 26.58 -0.54 9.39
N ALA A 39 27.20 0.08 10.40
CA ALA A 39 28.10 -0.58 11.32
C ALA A 39 27.43 -1.85 11.89
N SER A 40 28.15 -2.97 11.84
CA SER A 40 27.69 -4.26 12.33
C SER A 40 27.29 -4.15 13.81
N PRO A 41 26.09 -4.60 14.21
CA PRO A 41 25.72 -4.64 15.61
C PRO A 41 26.57 -5.68 16.33
N SER A 42 27.08 -5.30 17.51
CA SER A 42 27.82 -6.17 18.43
C SER A 42 27.01 -7.44 18.75
N THR A 43 27.67 -8.59 18.64
CA THR A 43 27.13 -9.93 18.89
C THR A 43 26.57 -10.08 20.33
N PRO A 44 25.34 -10.56 20.51
CA PRO A 44 24.91 -11.10 21.80
C PRO A 44 25.39 -12.55 21.97
N HIS A 45 25.67 -12.90 23.23
CA HIS A 45 26.16 -14.19 23.73
C HIS A 45 25.15 -15.32 23.44
N PRO A 46 25.60 -16.55 23.17
CA PRO A 46 24.72 -17.68 22.83
C PRO A 46 24.23 -18.39 24.09
N ALA A 47 22.98 -18.18 24.46
CA ALA A 47 22.21 -19.08 25.32
C ALA A 47 20.73 -18.88 25.03
N ASP A 48 20.07 -19.94 24.62
CA ASP A 48 18.64 -20.17 24.37
C ASP A 48 18.27 -20.40 22.91
N LEU A 49 18.56 -21.61 22.44
CA LEU A 49 17.99 -22.17 21.22
C LEU A 49 17.31 -23.51 21.55
N ASN A 50 15.99 -23.48 21.66
CA ASN A 50 15.15 -24.67 21.48
C ASN A 50 14.46 -24.54 20.10
N THR A 51 14.90 -25.35 19.16
CA THR A 51 14.32 -25.46 17.80
C THR A 51 13.24 -26.54 17.79
N PRO A 52 12.01 -26.23 17.35
CA PRO A 52 11.00 -27.26 17.05
C PRO A 52 11.17 -27.77 15.60
N THR A 53 11.00 -29.10 15.45
CA THR A 53 11.05 -29.81 14.16
C THR A 53 9.82 -29.60 13.29
N ALA A 54 10.00 -29.80 11.97
CA ALA A 54 9.08 -29.46 10.89
C ALA A 54 7.67 -30.11 10.90
N SER A 55 7.35 -30.98 11.85
CA SER A 55 6.04 -31.66 11.89
C SER A 55 4.94 -30.94 12.69
N THR A 56 5.27 -29.81 13.32
CA THR A 56 4.34 -29.01 14.14
C THR A 56 3.82 -27.75 13.47
N LEU A 57 4.11 -27.53 12.20
CA LEU A 57 3.78 -26.29 11.49
C LEU A 57 2.31 -26.19 11.03
N ASP A 58 1.65 -27.32 10.74
CA ASP A 58 0.27 -27.29 10.21
C ASP A 58 -0.81 -27.03 11.28
N ALA A 59 -0.56 -27.39 12.54
CA ALA A 59 -1.55 -27.22 13.61
C ALA A 59 -1.46 -25.84 14.32
N ASN A 60 -0.39 -25.08 14.07
CA ASN A 60 -0.14 -23.81 14.78
C ASN A 60 -0.39 -22.54 13.93
N LEU A 61 -0.82 -22.66 12.68
CA LEU A 61 -1.12 -21.49 11.84
C LEU A 61 -2.50 -20.89 12.17
N GLU A 62 -3.47 -21.68 12.57
CA GLU A 62 -4.78 -21.19 13.01
C GLU A 62 -4.69 -20.48 14.37
N ASP A 63 -3.91 -21.01 15.32
CA ASP A 63 -3.74 -20.41 16.66
C ASP A 63 -2.72 -19.25 16.68
N ARG A 64 -1.73 -19.22 15.78
CA ARG A 64 -0.75 -18.11 15.72
C ARG A 64 -1.23 -16.87 15.03
N ASN A 65 -2.30 -16.94 14.23
CA ASN A 65 -3.01 -15.74 13.73
C ASN A 65 -3.80 -15.02 14.84
N MET A 66 -3.97 -15.66 16.00
CA MET A 66 -4.60 -15.10 17.20
C MET A 66 -3.61 -14.58 18.24
N ALA A 67 -2.31 -14.84 18.10
CA ALA A 67 -1.30 -14.45 19.07
C ALA A 67 -0.70 -13.08 18.73
N SER A 68 -1.19 -12.08 19.44
CA SER A 68 -0.55 -10.81 19.82
C SER A 68 0.42 -10.21 18.81
N ALA A 69 -0.06 -9.17 18.10
CA ALA A 69 0.84 -8.11 17.70
C ALA A 69 1.73 -7.72 18.90
N PRO A 70 3.02 -7.41 18.68
CA PRO A 70 3.87 -6.95 19.76
C PRO A 70 3.17 -5.79 20.46
N ALA A 71 3.22 -5.81 21.80
CA ALA A 71 2.70 -4.72 22.61
C ALA A 71 3.22 -3.38 22.04
N PRO A 72 2.41 -2.30 22.08
CA PRO A 72 2.87 -1.00 21.63
C PRO A 72 4.20 -0.70 22.32
N ALA A 73 5.17 -0.25 21.54
CA ALA A 73 6.48 0.11 22.07
C ALA A 73 6.28 1.03 23.29
N PRO A 74 7.07 0.84 24.37
CA PRO A 74 6.94 1.68 25.56
C PRO A 74 7.03 3.14 25.13
N ARG A 75 6.11 3.95 25.63
CA ARG A 75 6.10 5.41 25.41
C ARG A 75 7.45 5.95 25.84
N ASP A 76 8.12 6.65 24.95
CA ASP A 76 9.40 7.27 25.20
C ASP A 76 9.25 8.22 26.41
N PRO A 77 9.97 8.02 27.53
CA PRO A 77 9.80 8.82 28.76
C PRO A 77 10.34 10.27 28.62
N GLY A 78 10.75 10.69 27.43
CA GLY A 78 11.41 11.97 27.19
C GLY A 78 10.50 13.11 26.68
N ILE A 79 9.19 12.93 26.56
CA ILE A 79 8.29 14.04 26.14
C ILE A 79 7.77 14.75 27.38
N ASP A 80 8.33 15.91 27.67
CA ASP A 80 7.82 16.84 28.68
C ASP A 80 6.40 17.30 28.28
N PRO A 81 5.35 16.99 29.06
CA PRO A 81 3.99 17.39 28.75
C PRO A 81 3.74 18.90 28.84
N SER A 82 4.72 19.69 29.31
CA SER A 82 4.64 21.15 29.40
C SER A 82 5.12 21.89 28.15
N SER A 83 5.71 21.21 27.14
CA SER A 83 6.14 21.83 25.89
C SER A 83 4.93 22.10 25.00
N SER A 84 4.53 23.37 24.89
CA SER A 84 3.34 23.84 24.15
C SER A 84 3.42 23.72 22.61
N THR A 85 4.47 23.12 22.06
CA THR A 85 4.62 22.94 20.60
C THR A 85 4.14 21.55 20.18
N ARG A 86 2.89 21.47 19.69
CA ARG A 86 2.42 20.26 19.01
C ARG A 86 3.35 19.93 17.85
N PRO A 87 3.76 18.66 17.68
CA PRO A 87 4.64 18.28 16.56
C PRO A 87 4.03 18.69 15.23
N ALA A 88 4.85 19.18 14.30
CA ALA A 88 4.41 19.47 12.94
C ALA A 88 3.83 18.20 12.32
N ARG A 89 2.77 18.35 11.51
CA ARG A 89 2.04 17.24 10.91
C ARG A 89 2.02 17.36 9.38
N ASP A 90 1.85 16.24 8.71
CA ASP A 90 1.62 16.21 7.27
C ASP A 90 0.16 16.55 6.92
N ALA A 91 -0.16 16.59 5.62
CA ALA A 91 -1.49 16.90 5.13
C ALA A 91 -2.57 15.88 5.57
N LEU A 92 -2.17 14.67 5.92
CA LEU A 92 -3.06 13.60 6.40
C LEU A 92 -3.18 13.58 7.94
N GLY A 93 -2.47 14.45 8.64
CA GLY A 93 -2.50 14.56 10.09
C GLY A 93 -1.46 13.75 10.84
N PHE A 94 -0.57 13.02 10.16
CA PHE A 94 0.47 12.24 10.81
C PHE A 94 1.62 13.12 11.31
N PRO A 95 2.21 12.82 12.48
CA PRO A 95 3.29 13.59 13.05
C PRO A 95 4.57 13.48 12.19
N LEU A 96 5.28 14.60 12.03
CA LEU A 96 6.57 14.68 11.34
C LEU A 96 7.77 14.45 12.27
N VAL A 97 7.54 13.82 13.40
CA VAL A 97 8.57 13.41 14.34
C VAL A 97 9.37 12.24 13.79
N HIS A 98 10.67 12.18 14.09
CA HIS A 98 11.58 11.08 13.70
C HIS A 98 12.05 11.06 12.24
N LEU A 99 11.93 12.16 11.51
CA LEU A 99 12.63 12.29 10.23
C LEU A 99 14.13 12.49 10.49
N ASP A 100 14.93 11.53 10.05
CA ASP A 100 16.37 11.76 9.98
C ASP A 100 16.68 12.86 8.91
N PRO A 101 17.87 13.46 8.94
CA PRO A 101 18.22 14.53 7.99
C PRO A 101 18.11 14.12 6.52
N ALA A 102 18.32 12.85 6.18
CA ALA A 102 18.21 12.35 4.81
C ALA A 102 16.75 12.25 4.39
N GLY A 103 15.88 11.69 5.24
CA GLY A 103 14.44 11.62 5.02
C GLY A 103 13.80 13.00 4.92
N ALA A 104 14.21 13.96 5.77
CA ALA A 104 13.73 15.33 5.69
C ALA A 104 14.09 15.99 4.36
N ARG A 105 15.34 15.83 3.88
CA ARG A 105 15.79 16.34 2.57
C ARG A 105 15.04 15.66 1.42
N ALA A 106 14.86 14.34 1.49
CA ALA A 106 14.13 13.59 0.46
C ALA A 106 12.65 14.05 0.36
N ARG A 107 11.99 14.22 1.51
CA ARG A 107 10.64 14.76 1.58
C ARG A 107 10.56 16.16 0.97
N ALA A 108 11.43 17.08 1.39
CA ALA A 108 11.45 18.46 0.90
C ALA A 108 11.64 18.52 -0.63
N ARG A 109 12.51 17.66 -1.20
CA ARG A 109 12.66 17.55 -2.66
C ARG A 109 11.36 17.09 -3.34
N CYS A 110 10.71 16.07 -2.79
CA CYS A 110 9.46 15.57 -3.32
C CYS A 110 8.33 16.62 -3.24
N ASP A 111 8.26 17.38 -2.15
CA ASP A 111 7.27 18.45 -1.97
C ASP A 111 7.50 19.60 -2.96
N ALA A 112 8.75 20.00 -3.18
CA ALA A 112 9.11 20.98 -4.20
C ALA A 112 8.76 20.51 -5.63
N LEU A 113 8.98 19.23 -5.95
CA LEU A 113 8.58 18.65 -7.22
C LEU A 113 7.06 18.58 -7.37
N ALA A 114 6.34 18.24 -6.32
CA ALA A 114 4.88 18.23 -6.31
C ALA A 114 4.31 19.63 -6.56
N ALA A 115 4.85 20.66 -5.89
CA ALA A 115 4.47 22.06 -6.10
C ALA A 115 4.73 22.49 -7.56
N LYS A 116 5.90 22.16 -8.13
CA LYS A 116 6.23 22.47 -9.54
C LYS A 116 5.29 21.77 -10.54
N ARG A 117 4.76 20.61 -10.19
CA ARG A 117 3.84 19.82 -11.04
C ARG A 117 2.39 20.21 -10.86
N SER A 118 2.02 20.85 -9.75
CA SER A 118 0.64 21.19 -9.38
C SER A 118 -0.12 21.97 -10.49
N PRO A 119 0.45 22.96 -11.19
CA PRO A 119 -0.25 23.66 -12.27
C PRO A 119 -0.70 22.77 -13.43
N ARG A 120 -0.07 21.61 -13.63
CA ARG A 120 -0.50 20.63 -14.66
C ARG A 120 -1.86 20.02 -14.37
N TRP A 121 -2.35 20.16 -13.14
CA TRP A 121 -3.65 19.67 -12.69
C TRP A 121 -4.77 20.73 -12.79
N ASP A 122 -4.44 21.99 -13.14
CA ASP A 122 -5.41 23.09 -13.19
C ASP A 122 -6.62 22.79 -14.10
N PRO A 123 -6.47 22.12 -15.28
CA PRO A 123 -7.63 21.74 -16.09
C PRO A 123 -8.62 20.81 -15.35
N TYR A 124 -8.14 20.01 -14.42
CA TYR A 124 -8.97 19.07 -13.65
C TYR A 124 -9.61 19.71 -12.40
N ARG A 125 -9.10 20.87 -11.94
CA ARG A 125 -9.69 21.59 -10.80
C ARG A 125 -11.05 22.21 -11.13
N THR A 126 -11.31 22.43 -12.41
CA THR A 126 -12.58 22.97 -12.90
C THR A 126 -13.66 21.91 -13.14
N PHE A 127 -13.30 20.63 -12.98
CA PHE A 127 -14.25 19.53 -13.17
C PHE A 127 -15.28 19.51 -12.04
N ASP A 128 -16.56 19.40 -12.43
CA ASP A 128 -17.63 19.01 -11.53
C ASP A 128 -17.63 17.49 -11.28
N ASP A 129 -18.53 17.01 -10.45
CA ASP A 129 -18.59 15.59 -10.09
C ASP A 129 -18.97 14.69 -11.28
N ASP A 130 -19.78 15.18 -12.22
CA ASP A 130 -20.15 14.47 -13.45
C ASP A 130 -18.95 14.30 -14.37
N ALA A 131 -18.13 15.33 -14.54
CA ALA A 131 -16.91 15.26 -15.34
C ALA A 131 -15.91 14.25 -14.72
N TRP A 132 -15.79 14.23 -13.40
CA TRP A 132 -14.96 13.22 -12.69
C TRP A 132 -15.51 11.80 -12.85
N ALA A 133 -16.82 11.61 -12.72
CA ALA A 133 -17.47 10.30 -12.83
C ALA A 133 -17.37 9.69 -14.23
N ASN A 134 -17.32 10.54 -15.26
CA ASN A 134 -17.26 10.13 -16.66
C ASN A 134 -15.84 9.96 -17.22
N LEU A 135 -14.80 10.08 -16.40
CA LEU A 135 -13.43 9.84 -16.85
C LEU A 135 -13.22 8.38 -17.30
N PRO A 136 -12.42 8.17 -18.37
CA PRO A 136 -12.14 6.82 -18.86
C PRO A 136 -11.38 5.98 -17.81
N ARG A 137 -11.72 4.71 -17.68
CA ARG A 137 -11.12 3.76 -16.77
C ARG A 137 -10.58 2.52 -17.49
N PRO A 138 -9.31 2.17 -17.31
CA PRO A 138 -8.26 2.93 -16.61
C PRO A 138 -7.95 4.25 -17.33
N PRO A 139 -7.46 5.27 -16.64
CA PRO A 139 -7.12 6.53 -17.26
C PRO A 139 -6.05 6.35 -18.34
N THR A 140 -6.12 7.13 -19.39
CA THR A 140 -5.21 7.08 -20.55
C THR A 140 -4.51 8.43 -20.74
N GLY A 141 -3.51 8.46 -21.61
CA GLY A 141 -2.85 9.69 -22.04
C GLY A 141 -2.26 10.52 -20.91
N ALA A 142 -2.60 11.81 -20.91
CA ALA A 142 -2.08 12.81 -19.99
C ALA A 142 -2.45 12.50 -18.53
N LEU A 143 -3.71 12.15 -18.25
CA LEU A 143 -4.15 11.88 -16.88
C LEU A 143 -3.36 10.72 -16.25
N LYS A 144 -3.14 9.64 -16.98
CA LYS A 144 -2.33 8.52 -16.49
C LYS A 144 -0.91 8.95 -16.14
N THR A 145 -0.32 9.80 -16.97
CA THR A 145 1.03 10.33 -16.75
C THR A 145 1.06 11.23 -15.51
N LEU A 146 0.06 12.09 -15.33
CA LEU A 146 -0.07 12.97 -14.18
C LEU A 146 -0.23 12.16 -12.88
N VAL A 147 -1.12 11.17 -12.86
CA VAL A 147 -1.32 10.29 -11.70
C VAL A 147 0.00 9.60 -11.32
N ARG A 148 0.76 9.09 -12.28
CA ARG A 148 2.07 8.50 -12.02
C ARG A 148 3.10 9.49 -11.48
N LYS A 149 2.99 10.78 -11.81
CA LYS A 149 3.85 11.87 -11.32
C LYS A 149 3.38 12.43 -9.97
N GLY A 150 2.18 12.10 -9.52
CA GLY A 150 1.62 12.47 -8.23
C GLY A 150 0.36 13.31 -8.34
N VAL A 151 -0.59 12.99 -7.50
CA VAL A 151 -1.86 13.71 -7.38
C VAL A 151 -1.74 14.75 -6.27
N PRO A 152 -2.11 16.03 -6.51
CA PRO A 152 -2.19 17.03 -5.46
C PRO A 152 -3.15 16.60 -4.35
N PRO A 153 -2.87 16.90 -3.07
CA PRO A 153 -3.71 16.47 -1.95
C PRO A 153 -5.18 16.91 -2.08
N ASP A 154 -5.41 18.11 -2.58
CA ASP A 154 -6.75 18.70 -2.80
C ASP A 154 -7.59 17.97 -3.85
N LEU A 155 -6.96 17.36 -4.84
CA LEU A 155 -7.62 16.59 -5.91
C LEU A 155 -7.67 15.09 -5.62
N ARG A 156 -6.86 14.61 -4.68
CA ARG A 156 -6.70 13.17 -4.43
C ARG A 156 -8.02 12.43 -4.16
N PRO A 157 -8.96 12.96 -3.36
CA PRO A 157 -10.25 12.30 -3.16
C PRO A 157 -10.98 12.03 -4.48
N ARG A 158 -11.14 13.05 -5.29
CA ARG A 158 -11.85 12.97 -6.58
C ARG A 158 -11.14 12.06 -7.57
N VAL A 159 -9.81 12.17 -7.67
CA VAL A 159 -9.01 11.32 -8.55
C VAL A 159 -9.12 9.84 -8.14
N TRP A 160 -9.08 9.53 -6.84
CA TRP A 160 -9.22 8.15 -6.37
C TRP A 160 -10.61 7.59 -6.66
N LEU A 161 -11.68 8.34 -6.36
CA LEU A 161 -13.05 7.94 -6.66
C LEU A 161 -13.27 7.70 -8.16
N ALA A 162 -12.72 8.58 -9.02
CA ALA A 162 -12.83 8.46 -10.46
C ALA A 162 -12.05 7.27 -11.01
N THR A 163 -10.77 7.13 -10.63
CA THR A 163 -9.88 6.14 -11.24
C THR A 163 -10.09 4.74 -10.69
N SER A 164 -10.55 4.57 -9.45
CA SER A 164 -10.90 3.27 -8.87
C SER A 164 -12.20 2.69 -9.43
N GLY A 165 -13.14 3.53 -9.83
CA GLY A 165 -14.48 3.12 -10.19
C GLY A 165 -15.53 3.34 -9.09
N ALA A 166 -15.14 3.97 -7.99
CA ALA A 166 -16.02 4.21 -6.86
C ALA A 166 -17.26 5.04 -7.24
N TYR A 167 -17.12 6.09 -8.07
CA TYR A 167 -18.26 6.85 -8.58
C TYR A 167 -19.28 5.96 -9.30
N ALA A 168 -18.82 5.05 -10.14
CA ALA A 168 -19.75 4.18 -10.88
C ALA A 168 -20.44 3.17 -9.97
N LYS A 169 -19.73 2.60 -8.99
CA LYS A 169 -20.33 1.69 -8.00
C LYS A 169 -21.36 2.43 -7.14
N ARG A 170 -21.02 3.64 -6.68
CA ARG A 170 -21.94 4.51 -5.93
C ARG A 170 -23.18 4.85 -6.73
N ALA A 171 -23.03 5.28 -7.98
CA ALA A 171 -24.16 5.62 -8.84
C ALA A 171 -25.08 4.44 -9.20
N ALA A 172 -24.55 3.21 -9.19
CA ALA A 172 -25.31 2.00 -9.43
C ALA A 172 -26.05 1.47 -8.18
N ALA A 173 -25.71 1.97 -6.99
CA ALA A 173 -26.35 1.59 -5.72
C ALA A 173 -27.52 2.53 -5.39
N PRO A 174 -28.49 2.07 -4.53
CA PRO A 174 -29.50 2.97 -3.97
C PRO A 174 -28.90 4.16 -3.24
N ALA A 175 -29.59 5.29 -3.19
CA ALA A 175 -29.07 6.53 -2.59
C ALA A 175 -28.74 6.39 -1.10
N ASP A 176 -29.45 5.55 -0.38
CA ASP A 176 -29.28 5.27 1.05
C ASP A 176 -28.46 4.00 1.34
N TYR A 177 -27.81 3.43 0.32
CA TYR A 177 -27.14 2.14 0.41
C TYR A 177 -26.12 2.06 1.54
N TYR A 178 -25.21 3.02 1.62
CA TYR A 178 -24.21 3.07 2.69
C TYR A 178 -24.88 3.16 4.08
N ALA A 179 -25.86 4.04 4.23
CA ALA A 179 -26.58 4.21 5.48
C ALA A 179 -27.33 2.92 5.90
N SER A 180 -27.92 2.22 4.94
CA SER A 180 -28.60 0.94 5.17
C SER A 180 -27.65 -0.15 5.65
N LEU A 181 -26.43 -0.22 5.10
CA LEU A 181 -25.38 -1.14 5.52
C LEU A 181 -24.88 -0.85 6.94
N VAL A 182 -24.72 0.43 7.29
CA VAL A 182 -24.33 0.85 8.65
C VAL A 182 -25.40 0.48 9.67
N ALA A 183 -26.68 0.61 9.30
CA ALA A 183 -27.81 0.30 10.18
C ALA A 183 -28.13 -1.21 10.28
N ALA A 184 -27.66 -2.00 9.33
CA ALA A 184 -27.88 -3.44 9.31
C ALA A 184 -27.19 -4.16 10.48
N PRO A 185 -27.78 -5.22 11.04
CA PRO A 185 -27.12 -6.04 12.05
C PRO A 185 -25.87 -6.70 11.46
N THR A 186 -24.77 -6.62 12.19
CA THR A 186 -23.49 -7.22 11.83
C THR A 186 -23.24 -8.46 12.68
N ASP A 187 -22.63 -9.47 12.11
CA ASP A 187 -22.15 -10.64 12.85
C ASP A 187 -21.32 -10.19 14.06
N ARG A 188 -21.64 -10.75 15.25
CA ARG A 188 -21.02 -10.33 16.50
C ARG A 188 -19.51 -10.54 16.51
N ALA A 189 -19.04 -11.68 15.99
CA ALA A 189 -17.61 -11.99 15.97
C ALA A 189 -16.83 -11.00 15.05
N VAL A 190 -17.48 -10.61 13.93
CA VAL A 190 -16.92 -9.57 13.03
C VAL A 190 -16.89 -8.22 13.71
N ALA A 191 -17.97 -7.82 14.40
CA ALA A 191 -18.01 -6.54 15.12
C ALA A 191 -16.99 -6.47 16.25
N ASP A 192 -16.84 -7.55 17.03
CA ASP A 192 -15.84 -7.65 18.11
C ASP A 192 -14.40 -7.56 17.54
N GLN A 193 -14.13 -8.22 16.41
CA GLN A 193 -12.81 -8.15 15.75
C GLN A 193 -12.50 -6.74 15.22
N ILE A 194 -13.46 -6.08 14.60
CA ILE A 194 -13.33 -4.67 14.19
C ILE A 194 -12.99 -3.82 15.41
N GLN A 195 -13.72 -3.96 16.51
CA GLN A 195 -13.52 -3.16 17.72
C GLN A 195 -12.11 -3.30 18.31
N LEU A 196 -11.55 -4.52 18.30
CA LEU A 196 -10.18 -4.77 18.74
C LEU A 196 -9.14 -4.02 17.90
N ASP A 197 -9.39 -3.89 16.59
CA ASP A 197 -8.45 -3.31 15.64
C ASP A 197 -8.54 -1.77 15.59
N LEU A 198 -9.67 -1.17 15.96
CA LEU A 198 -9.83 0.30 15.94
C LEU A 198 -8.78 1.01 16.78
N ASN A 199 -8.55 0.56 18.01
CA ASN A 199 -7.64 1.22 18.96
C ASN A 199 -6.16 1.19 18.54
N ARG A 200 -5.79 0.28 17.64
CA ARG A 200 -4.42 0.13 17.14
C ARG A 200 -4.21 0.72 15.74
N THR A 201 -5.26 1.31 15.14
CA THR A 201 -5.21 1.87 13.79
C THR A 201 -4.72 3.30 13.83
N PHE A 202 -3.46 3.52 13.46
CA PHE A 202 -2.80 4.84 13.44
C PHE A 202 -3.03 5.67 14.73
N PRO A 203 -2.64 5.15 15.89
CA PRO A 203 -2.91 5.80 17.18
C PRO A 203 -2.20 7.17 17.32
N GLU A 204 -1.18 7.44 16.49
CA GLU A 204 -0.48 8.71 16.43
C GLU A 204 -1.23 9.81 15.65
N ASN A 205 -2.31 9.44 14.92
CA ASN A 205 -3.07 10.39 14.11
C ASN A 205 -4.27 10.93 14.90
N PRO A 206 -4.31 12.23 15.28
CA PRO A 206 -5.36 12.77 16.13
C PRO A 206 -6.74 12.76 15.48
N ARG A 207 -6.84 12.65 14.16
CA ARG A 207 -8.13 12.50 13.48
C ARG A 207 -8.77 11.13 13.73
N LEU A 208 -7.96 10.12 14.10
CA LEU A 208 -8.40 8.76 14.42
C LEU A 208 -8.35 8.48 15.93
N GLU A 209 -7.61 9.27 16.71
CA GLU A 209 -7.59 9.18 18.16
C GLU A 209 -8.90 9.72 18.80
N THR A 210 -9.58 10.64 18.12
CA THR A 210 -10.84 11.21 18.58
C THR A 210 -11.99 10.21 18.39
N GLY A 211 -12.97 10.23 19.32
CA GLY A 211 -14.14 9.35 19.27
C GLY A 211 -14.89 9.40 17.93
N GLU A 212 -14.96 10.58 17.27
CA GLU A 212 -15.59 10.76 15.98
C GLU A 212 -14.88 9.98 14.86
N GLY A 213 -13.54 10.10 14.75
CA GLY A 213 -12.78 9.41 13.72
C GLY A 213 -12.76 7.90 13.91
N THR A 214 -12.66 7.43 15.16
CA THR A 214 -12.76 6.00 15.49
C THR A 214 -14.14 5.45 15.12
N GLU A 215 -15.21 6.19 15.42
CA GLU A 215 -16.56 5.79 15.08
C GLU A 215 -16.84 5.83 13.56
N ALA A 216 -16.30 6.81 12.85
CA ALA A 216 -16.37 6.85 11.40
C ALA A 216 -15.71 5.60 10.78
N LEU A 217 -14.50 5.26 11.26
CA LEU A 217 -13.80 4.06 10.82
C LEU A 217 -14.59 2.78 11.11
N ARG A 218 -15.17 2.68 12.32
CA ARG A 218 -16.04 1.56 12.69
C ARG A 218 -17.20 1.41 11.70
N ARG A 219 -17.92 2.50 11.40
CA ARG A 219 -19.04 2.48 10.46
C ARG A 219 -18.64 2.06 9.06
N VAL A 220 -17.50 2.54 8.56
CA VAL A 220 -16.98 2.12 7.24
C VAL A 220 -16.69 0.62 7.19
N LEU A 221 -16.05 0.07 8.24
CA LEU A 221 -15.73 -1.36 8.30
C LEU A 221 -16.96 -2.23 8.48
N VAL A 222 -17.92 -1.81 9.30
CA VAL A 222 -19.22 -2.48 9.47
C VAL A 222 -20.01 -2.49 8.16
N ALA A 223 -20.07 -1.35 7.47
CA ALA A 223 -20.73 -1.25 6.17
C ALA A 223 -20.09 -2.19 5.15
N TYR A 224 -18.74 -2.28 5.11
CA TYR A 224 -18.08 -3.23 4.20
C TYR A 224 -18.38 -4.68 4.57
N ALA A 225 -18.33 -5.05 5.84
CA ALA A 225 -18.64 -6.41 6.28
C ALA A 225 -20.08 -6.83 5.95
N ASN A 226 -21.03 -5.90 6.01
CA ASN A 226 -22.42 -6.14 5.60
C ASN A 226 -22.60 -6.10 4.07
N HIS A 227 -21.75 -5.38 3.34
CA HIS A 227 -21.73 -5.36 1.88
C HIS A 227 -21.21 -6.67 1.28
N ASP A 228 -20.20 -7.27 1.90
CA ASP A 228 -19.59 -8.53 1.47
C ASP A 228 -19.46 -9.50 2.67
N PRO A 229 -20.57 -10.15 3.08
CA PRO A 229 -20.57 -11.05 4.23
C PRO A 229 -19.68 -12.29 4.04
N ALA A 230 -19.38 -12.67 2.79
CA ALA A 230 -18.50 -13.79 2.49
C ALA A 230 -17.05 -13.49 2.89
N THR A 231 -16.61 -12.29 2.66
CA THR A 231 -15.31 -11.78 3.13
C THR A 231 -15.41 -11.33 4.59
N GLY A 232 -16.45 -10.59 4.95
CA GLY A 232 -16.63 -10.02 6.27
C GLY A 232 -15.55 -9.02 6.61
N TYR A 233 -14.78 -9.29 7.67
CA TYR A 233 -13.65 -8.49 8.10
C TYR A 233 -12.38 -9.35 8.17
N CYS A 234 -11.29 -8.80 7.67
CA CYS A 234 -9.95 -9.34 7.79
C CYS A 234 -9.02 -8.26 8.36
N GLN A 235 -8.14 -8.66 9.29
CA GLN A 235 -7.13 -7.77 9.85
C GLN A 235 -6.26 -7.17 8.74
N GLY A 236 -6.06 -5.86 8.80
CA GLY A 236 -5.41 -5.08 7.73
C GLY A 236 -6.40 -4.18 6.96
N MET A 237 -7.67 -4.57 6.86
CA MET A 237 -8.70 -3.71 6.27
C MET A 237 -8.88 -2.41 7.04
N ASN A 238 -8.69 -2.42 8.37
CA ASN A 238 -8.73 -1.24 9.24
C ASN A 238 -7.76 -0.15 8.76
N TYR A 239 -6.53 -0.52 8.42
CA TYR A 239 -5.54 0.44 7.92
C TYR A 239 -5.90 0.98 6.53
N CYS A 240 -6.41 0.11 5.64
CA CYS A 240 -6.89 0.52 4.32
C CYS A 240 -8.08 1.48 4.41
N ALA A 241 -9.08 1.16 5.26
CA ALA A 241 -10.27 1.98 5.49
C ALA A 241 -9.90 3.32 6.12
N ALA A 242 -9.05 3.31 7.16
CA ALA A 242 -8.57 4.53 7.82
C ALA A 242 -7.84 5.45 6.84
N PHE A 243 -6.95 4.89 6.01
CA PHE A 243 -6.22 5.68 5.03
C PHE A 243 -7.15 6.24 3.94
N ALA A 244 -8.12 5.45 3.47
CA ALA A 244 -9.14 5.92 2.55
C ALA A 244 -9.97 7.06 3.15
N TRP A 245 -10.38 6.95 4.42
CA TRP A 245 -11.13 7.99 5.13
C TRP A 245 -10.31 9.27 5.34
N LEU A 246 -9.05 9.14 5.74
CA LEU A 246 -8.15 10.28 5.91
C LEU A 246 -7.98 11.09 4.62
N VAL A 247 -7.96 10.40 3.48
CA VAL A 247 -7.85 11.04 2.16
C VAL A 247 -9.20 11.55 1.67
N ALA A 248 -10.26 10.75 1.73
CA ALA A 248 -11.56 11.12 1.18
C ALA A 248 -12.26 12.22 1.97
N GLY A 249 -12.12 12.22 3.30
CA GLY A 249 -12.73 13.19 4.19
C GLY A 249 -14.17 12.88 4.59
N ASP A 250 -14.80 11.86 3.99
CA ASP A 250 -16.13 11.37 4.33
C ASP A 250 -16.21 9.84 4.30
N GLU A 251 -17.17 9.28 5.03
CA GLU A 251 -17.30 7.84 5.27
C GLU A 251 -17.78 7.06 4.05
N GLU A 252 -18.74 7.60 3.33
CA GLU A 252 -19.30 6.90 2.16
C GLU A 252 -18.28 6.80 1.03
N SER A 253 -17.52 7.86 0.77
CA SER A 253 -16.41 7.82 -0.18
C SER A 253 -15.32 6.84 0.27
N ALA A 254 -14.99 6.79 1.56
CA ALA A 254 -14.04 5.83 2.10
C ALA A 254 -14.52 4.38 1.94
N PHE A 255 -15.81 4.11 2.19
CA PHE A 255 -16.43 2.81 1.96
C PHE A 255 -16.31 2.36 0.50
N TRP A 256 -16.63 3.24 -0.46
CA TRP A 256 -16.54 2.90 -1.87
C TRP A 256 -15.09 2.72 -2.34
N LEU A 257 -14.15 3.50 -1.81
CA LEU A 257 -12.71 3.31 -2.08
C LEU A 257 -12.21 1.98 -1.52
N LEU A 258 -12.60 1.63 -0.29
CA LEU A 258 -12.28 0.33 0.31
C LEU A 258 -12.86 -0.81 -0.53
N THR A 259 -14.12 -0.71 -0.92
CA THR A 259 -14.81 -1.69 -1.77
C THR A 259 -14.06 -1.90 -3.10
N CYS A 260 -13.68 -0.81 -3.78
CA CYS A 260 -12.90 -0.92 -5.01
C CYS A 260 -11.50 -1.53 -4.77
N LEU A 261 -10.84 -1.17 -3.67
CA LEU A 261 -9.53 -1.72 -3.33
C LEU A 261 -9.60 -3.24 -3.13
N LEU A 262 -10.58 -3.71 -2.37
CA LEU A 262 -10.68 -5.11 -1.99
C LEU A 262 -11.28 -6.00 -3.09
N GLN A 263 -12.26 -5.51 -3.84
CA GLN A 263 -12.97 -6.30 -4.86
C GLN A 263 -12.39 -6.16 -6.27
N ASP A 264 -11.92 -4.96 -6.66
CA ASP A 264 -11.52 -4.71 -8.05
C ASP A 264 -10.00 -4.64 -8.23
N VAL A 265 -9.27 -4.21 -7.20
CA VAL A 265 -7.80 -4.07 -7.24
C VAL A 265 -7.13 -5.32 -6.73
N CYS A 266 -7.51 -5.83 -5.57
CA CYS A 266 -7.00 -7.08 -5.03
C CYS A 266 -7.33 -8.28 -5.93
N ALA A 267 -6.51 -9.31 -5.82
CA ALA A 267 -6.88 -10.59 -6.37
C ALA A 267 -8.02 -11.25 -5.54
N PRO A 268 -8.91 -12.01 -6.19
CA PRO A 268 -9.97 -12.70 -5.47
C PRO A 268 -9.45 -13.58 -4.33
N GLY A 269 -10.08 -13.49 -3.18
CA GLY A 269 -9.79 -14.31 -2.00
C GLY A 269 -8.58 -13.85 -1.17
N VAL A 270 -7.94 -12.72 -1.49
CA VAL A 270 -6.82 -12.20 -0.67
C VAL A 270 -7.26 -11.88 0.75
N HIS A 271 -8.44 -11.32 0.93
CA HIS A 271 -9.02 -10.98 2.23
C HIS A 271 -10.10 -11.98 2.67
N ALA A 272 -10.26 -13.12 1.99
CA ALA A 272 -11.20 -14.14 2.40
C ALA A 272 -10.80 -14.78 3.75
N ARG A 273 -11.76 -15.34 4.44
CA ARG A 273 -11.56 -16.04 5.72
C ARG A 273 -10.59 -17.22 5.59
N ASP A 274 -10.60 -17.88 4.42
CA ASP A 274 -9.56 -18.83 4.07
C ASP A 274 -8.35 -18.06 3.51
N ILE A 275 -7.18 -18.44 3.91
CA ILE A 275 -5.93 -17.77 3.49
C ILE A 275 -5.46 -18.19 2.09
N HIS A 276 -6.24 -18.99 1.35
CA HIS A 276 -5.80 -19.58 0.08
C HIS A 276 -5.48 -18.52 -0.98
N GLY A 277 -6.32 -17.48 -1.11
CA GLY A 277 -6.07 -16.38 -2.04
C GLY A 277 -4.81 -15.60 -1.69
N THR A 278 -4.60 -15.33 -0.42
CA THR A 278 -3.39 -14.66 0.10
C THR A 278 -2.14 -15.48 -0.20
N MET A 279 -2.15 -16.76 0.12
CA MET A 279 -1.02 -17.67 -0.13
C MET A 279 -0.71 -17.80 -1.63
N ARG A 280 -1.75 -17.81 -2.47
CA ARG A 280 -1.57 -17.80 -3.92
C ARG A 280 -0.86 -16.55 -4.41
N GLU A 281 -1.24 -15.37 -3.93
CA GLU A 281 -0.60 -14.11 -4.34
C GLU A 281 0.86 -14.04 -3.87
N PHE A 282 1.23 -14.64 -2.74
CA PHE A 282 2.64 -14.76 -2.35
C PHE A 282 3.44 -15.70 -3.26
N LYS A 283 2.84 -16.80 -3.71
CA LYS A 283 3.47 -17.66 -4.73
C LYS A 283 3.66 -16.89 -6.05
N VAL A 284 2.68 -16.11 -6.47
CA VAL A 284 2.77 -15.24 -7.65
C VAL A 284 3.88 -14.19 -7.46
N LEU A 285 3.96 -13.55 -6.31
CA LEU A 285 5.04 -12.61 -5.98
C LEU A 285 6.41 -13.29 -6.04
N HIS A 286 6.51 -14.53 -5.55
CA HIS A 286 7.75 -15.30 -5.58
C HIS A 286 8.18 -15.64 -7.02
N GLU A 287 7.24 -16.03 -7.89
CA GLU A 287 7.53 -16.25 -9.32
C GLU A 287 8.00 -14.96 -10.01
N ILE A 288 7.38 -13.83 -9.69
CA ILE A 288 7.81 -12.53 -10.18
C ILE A 288 9.22 -12.20 -9.66
N LEU A 289 9.50 -12.43 -8.38
CA LEU A 289 10.82 -12.24 -7.78
C LEU A 289 11.88 -13.10 -8.47
N ARG A 290 11.60 -14.38 -8.68
CA ARG A 290 12.49 -15.30 -9.42
C ARG A 290 12.80 -14.81 -10.83
N SER A 291 11.79 -14.27 -11.51
CA SER A 291 11.93 -13.73 -12.86
C SER A 291 12.75 -12.44 -12.90
N ARG A 292 12.56 -11.54 -11.93
CA ARG A 292 13.12 -10.17 -11.96
C ARG A 292 14.42 -10.04 -11.18
N LEU A 293 14.56 -10.76 -10.07
CA LEU A 293 15.69 -10.71 -9.14
C LEU A 293 16.18 -12.12 -8.79
N PRO A 294 16.63 -12.90 -9.79
CA PRO A 294 16.92 -14.34 -9.62
C PRO A 294 18.04 -14.61 -8.59
N ARG A 295 18.97 -13.68 -8.41
CA ARG A 295 20.05 -13.82 -7.39
C ARG A 295 19.47 -13.69 -5.99
N LEU A 296 18.64 -12.66 -5.75
CA LEU A 296 17.97 -12.44 -4.47
C LEU A 296 17.01 -13.58 -4.15
N ALA A 297 16.19 -14.02 -5.13
CA ALA A 297 15.27 -15.13 -4.96
C ALA A 297 16.01 -16.38 -4.46
N ARG A 298 17.09 -16.79 -5.14
CA ARG A 298 17.90 -17.94 -4.71
C ARG A 298 18.51 -17.77 -3.33
N ARG A 299 18.90 -16.54 -2.96
CA ARG A 299 19.47 -16.27 -1.63
C ARG A 299 18.42 -16.44 -0.54
N LEU A 300 17.20 -15.91 -0.75
CA LEU A 300 16.09 -16.05 0.20
C LEU A 300 15.65 -17.52 0.31
N ASP A 301 15.51 -18.22 -0.83
CA ASP A 301 15.17 -19.64 -0.89
C ASP A 301 16.18 -20.49 -0.11
N ALA A 302 17.49 -20.27 -0.31
CA ALA A 302 18.56 -20.99 0.40
C ALA A 302 18.59 -20.75 1.91
N ARG A 303 17.93 -19.69 2.40
CA ARG A 303 17.81 -19.35 3.82
C ARG A 303 16.45 -19.73 4.40
N GLY A 304 15.58 -20.36 3.63
CA GLY A 304 14.21 -20.70 4.05
C GLY A 304 13.34 -19.48 4.34
N VAL A 305 13.64 -18.32 3.73
CA VAL A 305 12.86 -17.10 3.90
C VAL A 305 11.70 -17.11 2.90
N GLU A 306 10.52 -17.40 3.40
CA GLU A 306 9.30 -17.35 2.61
C GLU A 306 8.72 -15.92 2.57
N LEU A 307 8.27 -15.49 1.39
CA LEU A 307 7.73 -14.13 1.22
C LEU A 307 6.49 -13.85 2.08
N VAL A 308 5.71 -14.87 2.40
CA VAL A 308 4.57 -14.73 3.32
C VAL A 308 5.01 -14.18 4.70
N MET A 309 6.18 -14.60 5.20
CA MET A 309 6.66 -14.17 6.51
C MET A 309 7.03 -12.68 6.57
N ILE A 310 7.42 -12.10 5.43
CA ILE A 310 7.92 -10.71 5.36
C ILE A 310 6.94 -9.76 4.69
N ALA A 311 6.04 -10.25 3.84
CA ALA A 311 5.19 -9.42 2.98
C ALA A 311 3.69 -9.48 3.33
N SER A 312 3.26 -10.24 4.35
CA SER A 312 1.84 -10.39 4.70
C SER A 312 1.17 -9.03 4.95
N LYS A 313 1.76 -8.19 5.77
CA LYS A 313 1.24 -6.84 6.03
C LYS A 313 1.26 -5.95 4.79
N TRP A 314 2.22 -6.12 3.86
CA TRP A 314 2.28 -5.31 2.65
C TRP A 314 1.10 -5.57 1.72
N LEU A 315 0.59 -6.80 1.70
CA LEU A 315 -0.55 -7.17 0.89
C LEU A 315 -1.87 -6.87 1.59
N LEU A 316 -2.03 -7.32 2.84
CA LEU A 316 -3.29 -7.19 3.58
C LEU A 316 -3.62 -5.74 3.93
N CYS A 317 -2.61 -4.93 4.28
CA CYS A 317 -2.74 -3.50 4.56
C CYS A 317 -2.48 -2.62 3.32
N PHE A 318 -2.23 -3.17 2.15
CA PHE A 318 -1.88 -2.42 0.93
C PHE A 318 -0.77 -1.37 1.12
N LEU A 319 0.26 -1.73 1.89
CA LEU A 319 1.42 -0.87 2.22
C LEU A 319 1.08 0.34 3.12
N THR A 320 -0.18 0.53 3.54
CA THR A 320 -0.62 1.71 4.31
C THR A 320 0.06 1.81 5.68
N GLU A 321 0.43 0.69 6.29
CA GLU A 321 1.16 0.61 7.56
C GLU A 321 2.69 0.62 7.38
N SER A 322 3.17 0.38 6.17
CA SER A 322 4.58 0.11 5.94
C SER A 322 5.39 1.33 5.52
N PHE A 323 4.81 2.18 4.68
CA PHE A 323 5.45 3.39 4.18
C PHE A 323 5.09 4.64 5.00
N PRO A 324 5.90 5.71 4.90
CA PRO A 324 5.46 7.04 5.33
C PRO A 324 4.16 7.42 4.62
N PRO A 325 3.23 8.14 5.29
CA PRO A 325 1.89 8.40 4.76
C PRO A 325 1.85 9.04 3.38
N GLU A 326 2.71 10.00 3.11
CA GLU A 326 2.81 10.64 1.79
C GLU A 326 3.34 9.71 0.70
N THR A 327 4.20 8.76 1.05
CA THR A 327 4.66 7.71 0.12
C THR A 327 3.54 6.70 -0.12
N THR A 328 2.81 6.31 0.91
CA THR A 328 1.60 5.49 0.78
C THR A 328 0.59 6.13 -0.16
N ALA A 329 0.22 7.39 0.08
CA ALA A 329 -0.71 8.12 -0.76
C ALA A 329 -0.25 8.15 -2.23
N ARG A 330 1.04 8.38 -2.45
CA ARG A 330 1.67 8.40 -3.76
C ARG A 330 1.62 7.05 -4.49
N VAL A 331 1.77 5.96 -3.76
CA VAL A 331 1.62 4.59 -4.30
C VAL A 331 0.16 4.31 -4.62
N LEU A 332 -0.77 4.65 -3.71
CA LEU A 332 -2.20 4.44 -3.90
C LEU A 332 -2.79 5.29 -5.03
N ASP A 333 -2.25 6.48 -5.32
CA ASP A 333 -2.60 7.26 -6.54
C ASP A 333 -2.50 6.36 -7.79
N ALA A 334 -1.39 5.63 -7.92
CA ALA A 334 -1.16 4.74 -9.06
C ALA A 334 -1.91 3.40 -8.95
N VAL A 335 -2.11 2.87 -7.73
CA VAL A 335 -2.85 1.62 -7.48
C VAL A 335 -4.30 1.77 -7.91
N PHE A 336 -5.00 2.83 -7.48
CA PHE A 336 -6.38 3.08 -7.90
C PHE A 336 -6.52 3.34 -9.40
N SER A 337 -5.47 3.84 -10.03
CA SER A 337 -5.44 4.11 -11.47
C SER A 337 -5.12 2.86 -12.31
N GLU A 338 -4.20 2.00 -11.86
CA GLU A 338 -3.65 0.94 -12.70
C GLU A 338 -3.80 -0.48 -12.09
N GLY A 339 -4.31 -0.59 -10.89
CA GLY A 339 -4.61 -1.86 -10.21
C GLY A 339 -3.39 -2.51 -9.55
N ILE A 340 -3.57 -3.78 -9.13
CA ILE A 340 -2.63 -4.58 -8.34
C ILE A 340 -1.21 -4.67 -8.92
N LYS A 341 -1.05 -4.51 -10.24
CA LYS A 341 0.29 -4.53 -10.86
C LYS A 341 1.24 -3.48 -10.29
N VAL A 342 0.69 -2.35 -9.77
CA VAL A 342 1.49 -1.29 -9.15
C VAL A 342 2.03 -1.77 -7.81
N TRP A 343 1.23 -2.49 -7.03
CA TRP A 343 1.68 -3.10 -5.78
C TRP A 343 2.89 -4.02 -6.02
N TYR A 344 2.79 -4.93 -7.00
CA TYR A 344 3.92 -5.80 -7.37
C TYR A 344 5.15 -5.01 -7.80
N ARG A 345 4.96 -3.95 -8.62
CA ARG A 345 6.06 -3.09 -9.04
C ARG A 345 6.78 -2.44 -7.86
N VAL A 346 6.01 -1.89 -6.92
CA VAL A 346 6.54 -1.20 -5.75
C VAL A 346 7.28 -2.18 -4.84
N VAL A 347 6.70 -3.35 -4.57
CA VAL A 347 7.37 -4.38 -3.75
C VAL A 347 8.67 -4.85 -4.40
N ILE A 348 8.66 -5.17 -5.70
CA ILE A 348 9.89 -5.58 -6.42
C ILE A 348 10.91 -4.42 -6.48
N ALA A 349 10.46 -3.17 -6.62
CA ALA A 349 11.34 -2.00 -6.57
C ALA A 349 12.04 -1.91 -5.20
N MET A 350 11.29 -2.02 -4.10
CA MET A 350 11.86 -2.00 -2.74
C MET A 350 12.86 -3.13 -2.51
N LEU A 351 12.54 -4.35 -2.96
CA LEU A 351 13.46 -5.48 -2.88
C LEU A 351 14.73 -5.24 -3.71
N LYS A 352 14.60 -4.66 -4.90
CA LYS A 352 15.75 -4.36 -5.77
C LYS A 352 16.62 -3.23 -5.21
N MET A 353 16.00 -2.16 -4.72
CA MET A 353 16.72 -1.02 -4.13
C MET A 353 17.52 -1.43 -2.89
N ASN A 354 17.07 -2.47 -2.18
CA ASN A 354 17.73 -3.01 -0.98
C ASN A 354 18.46 -4.34 -1.24
N GLU A 355 18.62 -4.75 -2.51
CA GLU A 355 19.18 -6.08 -2.86
C GLU A 355 20.55 -6.31 -2.21
N ARG A 356 21.43 -5.30 -2.18
CA ARG A 356 22.77 -5.44 -1.59
C ARG A 356 22.67 -5.80 -0.10
N ALA A 357 21.95 -5.03 0.69
CA ALA A 357 21.76 -5.27 2.12
C ALA A 357 21.08 -6.63 2.38
N LEU A 358 20.07 -6.98 1.56
CA LEU A 358 19.38 -8.27 1.67
C LEU A 358 20.27 -9.46 1.34
N MET A 359 21.23 -9.30 0.43
CA MET A 359 22.22 -10.34 0.12
C MET A 359 23.19 -10.59 1.27
N GLU A 360 23.43 -9.62 2.14
CA GLU A 360 24.27 -9.71 3.32
C GLU A 360 23.55 -10.32 4.52
N CYS A 361 22.20 -10.26 4.56
CA CYS A 361 21.40 -10.86 5.63
C CYS A 361 21.62 -12.37 5.73
N GLU A 362 21.78 -12.87 6.96
CA GLU A 362 22.01 -14.30 7.19
C GLU A 362 20.78 -15.04 7.69
N GLN A 363 19.91 -14.37 8.39
CA GLN A 363 18.73 -14.94 9.04
C GLN A 363 17.47 -14.15 8.71
N LEU A 364 16.30 -14.78 8.86
CA LEU A 364 14.99 -14.14 8.65
C LEU A 364 14.80 -12.84 9.46
N PRO A 365 15.17 -12.75 10.75
CA PRO A 365 15.02 -11.49 11.49
C PRO A 365 15.81 -10.32 10.90
N ASP A 366 16.98 -10.59 10.30
CA ASP A 366 17.78 -9.54 9.66
C ASP A 366 17.12 -9.05 8.38
N VAL A 367 16.55 -9.97 7.58
CA VAL A 367 15.76 -9.63 6.38
C VAL A 367 14.55 -8.79 6.77
N MET A 368 13.82 -9.19 7.81
CA MET A 368 12.63 -8.47 8.29
C MET A 368 13.00 -7.05 8.75
N ARG A 369 14.02 -6.91 9.56
CA ARG A 369 14.49 -5.62 10.07
C ARG A 369 14.96 -4.70 8.94
N THR A 370 15.76 -5.23 8.01
CA THR A 370 16.27 -4.48 6.85
C THR A 370 15.12 -3.94 6.00
N LEU A 371 14.10 -4.76 5.74
CA LEU A 371 12.95 -4.35 4.96
C LEU A 371 12.04 -3.39 5.72
N ASP A 372 11.75 -3.64 6.99
CA ASP A 372 10.94 -2.73 7.82
C ASP A 372 11.56 -1.33 7.86
N ASP A 373 12.86 -1.26 8.09
CA ASP A 373 13.61 0.01 8.09
C ASP A 373 13.58 0.68 6.72
N ALA A 374 13.80 -0.06 5.64
CA ALA A 374 13.79 0.47 4.29
C ALA A 374 12.42 1.04 3.91
N PHE A 375 11.33 0.33 4.26
CA PHE A 375 9.98 0.81 3.98
C PHE A 375 9.63 2.04 4.82
N ARG A 376 9.87 2.04 6.12
CA ARG A 376 9.59 3.17 7.02
C ARG A 376 10.37 4.44 6.67
N LYS A 377 11.59 4.29 6.14
CA LYS A 377 12.48 5.40 5.74
C LYS A 377 12.31 5.83 4.28
N MET A 378 11.39 5.23 3.52
CA MET A 378 11.17 5.57 2.11
C MET A 378 10.40 6.89 1.94
N HIS A 379 11.06 8.00 2.25
CA HIS A 379 10.52 9.35 2.09
C HIS A 379 10.69 9.91 0.67
N ASP A 380 11.60 9.36 -0.15
CA ASP A 380 11.75 9.75 -1.57
C ASP A 380 10.74 9.00 -2.45
N ARG A 381 9.48 9.38 -2.31
CA ARG A 381 8.37 8.79 -3.08
C ARG A 381 8.51 8.95 -4.59
N ASP A 382 9.20 10.01 -5.05
CA ASP A 382 9.43 10.20 -6.48
C ASP A 382 10.54 9.28 -7.01
N ALA A 383 11.61 9.04 -6.24
CA ALA A 383 12.62 8.04 -6.59
C ALA A 383 12.02 6.63 -6.63
N LEU A 384 11.22 6.25 -5.63
CA LEU A 384 10.51 4.97 -5.61
C LEU A 384 9.66 4.77 -6.87
N MET A 385 8.82 5.75 -7.20
CA MET A 385 7.91 5.63 -8.34
C MET A 385 8.66 5.65 -9.68
N ARG A 386 9.72 6.45 -9.81
CA ARG A 386 10.60 6.39 -11.00
C ARG A 386 11.22 5.03 -11.14
N PHE A 387 11.78 4.48 -10.07
CA PHE A 387 12.39 3.16 -10.09
C PHE A 387 11.38 2.09 -10.50
N ALA A 388 10.21 2.06 -9.84
CA ALA A 388 9.16 1.09 -10.09
C ALA A 388 8.63 1.14 -11.54
N PHE A 389 8.53 2.32 -12.15
CA PHE A 389 7.93 2.46 -13.49
C PHE A 389 8.93 2.54 -14.64
N ARG A 390 10.19 2.92 -14.41
CA ARG A 390 11.19 3.06 -15.47
C ARG A 390 12.27 1.99 -15.45
N ARG A 391 12.76 1.56 -14.26
CA ARG A 391 13.90 0.63 -14.15
C ARG A 391 13.54 -0.84 -14.15
N LEU A 392 12.33 -1.21 -13.73
CA LEU A 392 11.88 -2.61 -13.71
C LEU A 392 11.40 -3.13 -15.07
N GLY A 393 11.50 -2.33 -16.14
CA GLY A 393 11.06 -2.69 -17.48
C GLY A 393 9.54 -2.86 -17.60
N THR A 394 9.10 -3.62 -18.59
CA THR A 394 7.69 -3.91 -18.81
C THR A 394 7.14 -4.79 -17.69
N PHE A 395 5.95 -4.46 -17.22
CA PHE A 395 5.25 -5.19 -16.15
C PHE A 395 3.75 -5.11 -16.42
N SER A 396 3.26 -6.03 -17.24
CA SER A 396 1.89 -6.00 -17.74
C SER A 396 0.93 -6.84 -16.90
N ARG A 397 -0.37 -6.49 -16.92
CA ARG A 397 -1.42 -7.35 -16.33
C ARG A 397 -1.39 -8.77 -16.95
N ARG A 398 -1.09 -8.88 -18.26
CA ARG A 398 -0.98 -10.17 -18.94
C ARG A 398 0.18 -11.02 -18.41
N GLU A 399 1.27 -10.41 -18.03
CA GLU A 399 2.41 -11.10 -17.44
C GLU A 399 2.07 -11.63 -16.04
N ILE A 400 1.42 -10.83 -15.21
CA ILE A 400 0.95 -11.26 -13.88
C ILE A 400 -0.06 -12.41 -14.02
N ALA A 401 -1.00 -12.32 -14.97
CA ALA A 401 -1.95 -13.39 -15.23
C ALA A 401 -1.25 -14.71 -15.58
N LYS A 402 -0.18 -14.66 -16.39
CA LYS A 402 0.61 -15.87 -16.69
C LYS A 402 1.25 -16.50 -15.45
N PHE A 403 1.74 -15.69 -14.51
CA PHE A 403 2.27 -16.22 -13.25
C PHE A 403 1.17 -16.82 -12.38
N ARG A 404 -0.02 -16.20 -12.33
CA ARG A 404 -1.19 -16.76 -11.63
C ARG A 404 -1.61 -18.11 -12.24
N ASP A 405 -1.75 -18.17 -13.56
CA ASP A 405 -2.10 -19.42 -14.29
C ASP A 405 -1.08 -20.54 -14.00
N LYS A 406 0.21 -20.18 -13.91
CA LYS A 406 1.27 -21.12 -13.54
C LYS A 406 1.06 -21.67 -12.13
N VAL A 407 0.91 -20.79 -11.16
CA VAL A 407 0.71 -21.15 -9.75
C VAL A 407 -0.55 -21.99 -9.56
N GLU A 408 -1.67 -21.61 -10.18
CA GLU A 408 -2.91 -22.41 -10.12
C GLU A 408 -2.77 -23.82 -10.72
N LYS A 409 -2.04 -23.95 -11.81
CA LYS A 409 -1.75 -25.27 -12.39
C LYS A 409 -0.92 -26.14 -11.45
N GLU A 410 0.08 -25.57 -10.81
CA GLU A 410 0.92 -26.26 -9.83
C GLU A 410 0.11 -26.70 -8.60
N GLU A 411 -0.79 -25.87 -8.09
CA GLU A 411 -1.70 -26.20 -6.98
C GLU A 411 -2.62 -27.37 -7.34
N ARG A 412 -3.23 -27.34 -8.54
CA ARG A 412 -4.10 -28.44 -9.02
C ARG A 412 -3.34 -29.77 -9.20
N MET A 413 -2.09 -29.72 -9.66
CA MET A 413 -1.27 -30.93 -9.82
C MET A 413 -0.77 -31.47 -8.48
N GLY A 414 -0.42 -30.59 -7.53
CA GLY A 414 -0.01 -30.96 -6.17
C GLY A 414 -1.14 -31.59 -5.36
N GLY A 415 -2.38 -31.11 -5.53
CA GLY A 415 -3.58 -31.69 -4.91
C GLY A 415 -3.89 -33.10 -5.39
N LYS A 416 -3.64 -33.40 -6.68
CA LYS A 416 -3.86 -34.76 -7.25
C LYS A 416 -2.83 -35.80 -6.81
N LYS A 417 -1.69 -35.41 -6.26
CA LYS A 417 -0.65 -36.34 -5.76
C LYS A 417 -0.83 -36.71 -4.29
N ARG A 418 -1.71 -36.01 -3.57
CA ARG A 418 -1.95 -36.25 -2.12
C ARG A 418 -3.30 -36.94 -1.84
N GLY A 419 -4.13 -37.18 -2.84
CA GLY A 419 -5.34 -37.99 -2.78
C GLY A 419 -5.18 -39.29 -3.56
#